data_c6ce8e1b3a0c6996872fb1053895ddb7
#
_entry.id   c6ce8e1b3a0c6996872fb1053895ddb7
#
_cell.length_a   1.000
_cell.length_b   1.000
_cell.length_c   1.000
_cell.angle_alpha   90.00
_cell.angle_beta   90.00
_cell.angle_gamma   90.00
#
_symmetry.space_group_name_H-M   'P 1'
#
loop_
_entity.id
_entity.type
_entity.pdbx_description
1 polymer ?
#
loop_
_entity_poly.entity_id
_entity_poly.type
_entity_poly.pdbx_seq_one_letter_code
_entity_poly.pdbx_strand_id
1 'polypeptide(L)'
;MGLTVMLKMRKVVTLRMCDGRARGILKLRGYNTMQITKRCFLIAILGLALVQSSMAQGVMEFMEKTYSFEQIREDGGSVTHSFTFKNTGNAPVVIKQVSSSCGCTVSDWSKEPVLPGKEGFVAGTFNPMGRPGNFSKSLTVVSNAEPEREVLYLTGNVIPRARSKQEQYPYHMGQIWASVSFLSLPRVLHDGTTEGTLGLYNGGSKAEEVKFVMVPKSVMLSEKQLTLEPGEERLLRVVVDGGKVQQWGYTTEKFVCEVQNERYPVELGFNRDENFAGWSEQERSNAPVATVETKEIDFGPVRHGDVLRGSFEMRNDGRGVLCIRRVQSNCSCLAVEVGKEKLKSNARTKVSVAFNTEGYRGEQVKDISLITNDPQQRYVRLRVRADVR
;
A
#
# COMPACT_ATOMS: atom_id res chain seq x y z
N MET A 1 -52.68 -4.29 -12.88
CA MET A 1 -53.19 -5.62 -12.57
C MET A 1 -53.56 -5.64 -11.10
N GLY A 2 -54.88 -5.56 -10.83
CA GLY A 2 -55.42 -5.44 -9.50
C GLY A 2 -55.48 -6.78 -8.77
N LEU A 3 -55.11 -6.76 -7.50
CA LEU A 3 -55.27 -7.90 -6.63
C LEU A 3 -56.48 -7.64 -5.70
N THR A 4 -57.57 -8.34 -6.00
CA THR A 4 -58.82 -8.34 -5.21
C THR A 4 -58.62 -9.33 -4.06
N VAL A 5 -58.62 -8.84 -2.83
CA VAL A 5 -58.64 -9.71 -1.62
C VAL A 5 -60.08 -9.76 -1.11
N MET A 6 -60.72 -10.90 -1.32
CA MET A 6 -62.00 -11.24 -0.67
C MET A 6 -61.73 -11.79 0.75
N LEU A 7 -62.13 -11.07 1.77
CA LEU A 7 -62.15 -11.57 3.14
C LEU A 7 -63.54 -12.10 3.45
N LYS A 8 -63.70 -13.42 3.50
CA LYS A 8 -64.88 -14.11 4.09
C LYS A 8 -64.66 -14.27 5.58
N MET A 9 -65.28 -13.44 6.39
CA MET A 9 -65.29 -13.66 7.84
C MET A 9 -66.37 -14.68 8.23
N ARG A 10 -65.96 -15.83 8.63
CA ARG A 10 -66.67 -16.71 9.59
C ARG A 10 -65.59 -17.36 10.44
N LYS A 11 -65.37 -16.83 11.63
CA LYS A 11 -64.68 -17.57 12.72
C LYS A 11 -65.47 -17.44 13.99
N VAL A 12 -66.08 -18.58 14.34
CA VAL A 12 -66.61 -18.87 15.66
C VAL A 12 -65.41 -19.13 16.53
N VAL A 13 -65.15 -18.30 17.54
CA VAL A 13 -64.11 -18.53 18.55
C VAL A 13 -64.74 -19.35 19.67
N THR A 14 -64.35 -20.62 19.73
CA THR A 14 -64.75 -21.51 20.87
C THR A 14 -63.62 -21.44 21.89
N LEU A 15 -63.87 -20.78 23.00
CA LEU A 15 -63.04 -20.88 24.20
C LEU A 15 -63.42 -22.14 24.98
N ARG A 16 -62.54 -23.13 25.05
CA ARG A 16 -62.58 -24.22 26.01
C ARG A 16 -61.98 -23.76 27.33
N MET A 17 -62.80 -23.56 28.33
CA MET A 17 -62.36 -23.58 29.70
C MET A 17 -62.63 -24.96 30.29
N CYS A 18 -61.66 -25.60 30.84
CA CYS A 18 -61.80 -26.75 31.74
C CYS A 18 -62.30 -26.27 33.09
N ASP A 19 -63.28 -26.97 33.56
CA ASP A 19 -63.90 -27.04 34.86
C ASP A 19 -65.22 -26.30 35.00
N GLY A 20 -66.09 -27.15 35.25
CA GLY A 20 -67.46 -27.29 35.73
C GLY A 20 -68.21 -26.03 36.24
N ARG A 21 -69.47 -25.95 35.76
CA ARG A 21 -70.61 -25.18 36.29
C ARG A 21 -70.59 -23.66 36.05
N ALA A 22 -71.35 -23.26 35.06
CA ALA A 22 -72.52 -22.40 35.11
C ALA A 22 -72.94 -21.90 33.71
N ARG A 23 -74.18 -22.27 33.25
CA ARG A 23 -74.83 -21.71 32.11
C ARG A 23 -75.34 -20.30 32.44
N GLY A 24 -74.67 -19.29 31.93
CA GLY A 24 -75.16 -17.94 31.97
C GLY A 24 -75.21 -17.36 30.52
N ILE A 25 -76.44 -17.24 29.98
CA ILE A 25 -76.64 -16.56 28.70
C ILE A 25 -76.64 -15.06 28.95
N LEU A 26 -75.52 -14.40 28.61
CA LEU A 26 -75.48 -12.96 28.64
C LEU A 26 -76.02 -12.40 27.29
N LYS A 27 -77.24 -11.87 27.34
CA LYS A 27 -77.87 -11.11 26.26
C LYS A 27 -77.17 -9.75 26.21
N LEU A 28 -76.25 -9.55 25.30
CA LEU A 28 -75.71 -8.23 24.99
C LEU A 28 -76.75 -7.43 24.22
N ARG A 29 -77.30 -6.44 24.90
CA ARG A 29 -78.19 -5.44 24.36
C ARG A 29 -77.47 -4.62 23.28
N GLY A 30 -78.09 -4.47 22.07
CA GLY A 30 -77.55 -3.89 20.88
C GLY A 30 -76.88 -2.50 21.08
N TYR A 31 -75.60 -2.52 20.86
CA TYR A 31 -74.88 -1.29 20.55
C TYR A 31 -74.82 -1.17 19.01
N ASN A 32 -75.22 0.02 18.52
CA ASN A 32 -75.28 0.35 17.10
C ASN A 32 -73.91 0.17 16.46
N THR A 33 -73.72 -0.89 15.66
CA THR A 33 -72.47 -1.22 14.97
C THR A 33 -71.93 -0.08 14.11
N MET A 34 -72.78 0.86 13.74
CA MET A 34 -72.43 2.05 12.92
C MET A 34 -71.69 3.13 13.71
N GLN A 35 -71.81 3.20 15.02
CA GLN A 35 -71.05 4.14 15.88
C GLN A 35 -69.66 3.63 16.24
N ILE A 36 -69.50 2.29 16.37
CA ILE A 36 -68.22 1.66 16.71
C ILE A 36 -67.28 1.74 15.47
N THR A 37 -67.80 1.50 14.28
CA THR A 37 -67.01 1.58 13.04
C THR A 37 -66.56 3.02 12.77
N LYS A 38 -67.39 4.05 13.01
CA LYS A 38 -66.98 5.44 12.87
C LYS A 38 -65.91 5.88 13.87
N ARG A 39 -65.96 5.41 15.12
CA ARG A 39 -64.92 5.72 16.14
C ARG A 39 -63.62 4.98 15.87
N CYS A 40 -63.65 3.73 15.43
CA CYS A 40 -62.46 2.97 15.04
C CYS A 40 -61.81 3.55 13.80
N PHE A 41 -62.61 4.07 12.82
CA PHE A 41 -62.09 4.71 11.64
C PHE A 41 -61.45 6.07 11.94
N LEU A 42 -62.04 6.84 12.85
CA LEU A 42 -61.44 8.10 13.30
C LEU A 42 -60.17 7.94 14.11
N ILE A 43 -60.08 6.91 14.93
CA ILE A 43 -58.84 6.54 15.70
C ILE A 43 -57.77 6.00 14.76
N ALA A 44 -58.14 5.25 13.74
CA ALA A 44 -57.20 4.76 12.70
C ALA A 44 -56.66 5.91 11.84
N ILE A 45 -57.48 6.90 11.47
CA ILE A 45 -57.07 8.09 10.72
C ILE A 45 -56.21 9.00 11.60
N LEU A 46 -56.54 9.19 12.90
CA LEU A 46 -55.71 9.95 13.84
C LEU A 46 -54.40 9.26 14.18
N GLY A 47 -54.36 7.91 14.19
CA GLY A 47 -53.18 7.12 14.35
C GLY A 47 -52.26 7.11 13.12
N LEU A 48 -52.82 7.23 11.91
CA LEU A 48 -52.05 7.30 10.68
C LEU A 48 -51.45 8.69 10.43
N ALA A 49 -52.04 9.76 11.03
CA ALA A 49 -51.55 11.13 10.95
C ALA A 49 -50.34 11.39 11.92
N LEU A 50 -50.08 10.50 12.87
CA LEU A 50 -49.03 10.64 13.90
C LEU A 50 -47.72 9.91 13.56
N VAL A 51 -47.56 9.22 12.40
CA VAL A 51 -46.38 8.46 12.04
C VAL A 51 -45.60 9.11 10.89
N GLN A 52 -45.76 10.40 10.65
CA GLN A 52 -44.74 11.14 9.94
C GLN A 52 -43.78 11.81 10.91
N SER A 53 -43.07 11.01 11.69
CA SER A 53 -41.83 11.46 12.31
C SER A 53 -40.83 11.65 11.16
N SER A 54 -40.88 12.82 10.52
CA SER A 54 -39.82 13.27 9.65
C SER A 54 -38.55 13.30 10.50
N MET A 55 -37.71 12.27 10.39
CA MET A 55 -36.41 12.30 11.06
C MET A 55 -35.70 13.58 10.62
N ALA A 56 -35.37 14.43 11.59
CA ALA A 56 -34.63 15.64 11.33
C ALA A 56 -33.23 15.24 10.87
N GLN A 57 -32.94 15.42 9.57
CA GLN A 57 -31.72 14.96 8.94
C GLN A 57 -31.08 16.09 8.12
N GLY A 58 -29.79 16.28 8.34
CA GLY A 58 -28.99 17.18 7.52
C GLY A 58 -28.61 16.48 6.22
N VAL A 59 -28.53 17.22 5.12
CA VAL A 59 -28.09 16.73 3.80
C VAL A 59 -27.08 17.72 3.25
N MET A 60 -25.89 17.21 2.87
CA MET A 60 -24.84 18.00 2.24
C MET A 60 -24.93 17.83 0.72
N GLU A 61 -25.42 18.84 0.01
CA GLU A 61 -25.43 18.89 -1.45
C GLU A 61 -24.27 19.75 -1.93
N PHE A 62 -23.19 19.11 -2.40
CA PHE A 62 -22.04 19.81 -2.95
C PHE A 62 -22.34 20.29 -4.37
N MET A 63 -21.96 21.53 -4.70
CA MET A 63 -22.02 22.06 -6.07
C MET A 63 -21.16 21.30 -7.03
N GLU A 64 -19.99 20.84 -6.55
CA GLU A 64 -19.08 19.94 -7.24
C GLU A 64 -18.36 19.05 -6.22
N LYS A 65 -18.00 17.82 -6.61
CA LYS A 65 -17.24 16.90 -5.76
C LYS A 65 -15.83 16.64 -6.30
N THR A 66 -15.52 17.20 -7.47
CA THR A 66 -14.20 17.08 -8.10
C THR A 66 -13.83 18.43 -8.69
N TYR A 67 -12.66 18.90 -8.32
CA TYR A 67 -12.10 20.12 -8.88
C TYR A 67 -10.75 19.83 -9.53
N SER A 68 -10.53 20.38 -10.74
CA SER A 68 -9.26 20.28 -11.45
C SER A 68 -8.56 21.63 -11.44
N PHE A 69 -7.34 21.65 -10.93
CA PHE A 69 -6.42 22.80 -11.07
C PHE A 69 -5.80 22.89 -12.46
N GLU A 70 -6.15 21.94 -13.38
CA GLU A 70 -5.56 21.81 -14.69
C GLU A 70 -4.03 21.66 -14.62
N GLN A 71 -3.28 22.72 -14.96
CA GLN A 71 -1.83 22.74 -14.90
C GLN A 71 -1.36 23.75 -13.86
N ILE A 72 -0.56 23.29 -12.90
CA ILE A 72 0.06 24.13 -11.87
C ILE A 72 1.58 23.95 -11.90
N ARG A 73 2.32 24.98 -11.59
CA ARG A 73 3.78 24.90 -11.52
C ARG A 73 4.23 24.27 -10.21
N GLU A 74 5.28 23.44 -10.26
CA GLU A 74 5.89 22.84 -9.07
C GLU A 74 6.37 23.92 -8.06
N ASP A 75 6.92 25.03 -8.58
CA ASP A 75 7.42 26.18 -7.82
C ASP A 75 6.40 27.31 -7.64
N GLY A 76 5.15 27.10 -8.06
CA GLY A 76 4.08 28.10 -8.01
C GLY A 76 3.45 28.32 -6.62
N GLY A 77 3.90 27.57 -5.62
CA GLY A 77 3.32 27.59 -4.27
C GLY A 77 2.09 26.70 -4.14
N SER A 78 1.52 26.68 -2.93
CA SER A 78 0.33 25.89 -2.63
C SER A 78 -0.91 26.47 -3.30
N VAL A 79 -1.77 25.58 -3.83
CA VAL A 79 -3.06 25.91 -4.43
C VAL A 79 -4.19 25.42 -3.55
N THR A 80 -5.25 26.23 -3.42
CA THR A 80 -6.40 25.93 -2.57
C THR A 80 -7.68 26.00 -3.39
N HIS A 81 -8.57 25.03 -3.15
CA HIS A 81 -9.93 25.07 -3.65
C HIS A 81 -10.92 24.83 -2.52
N SER A 82 -12.05 25.54 -2.55
CA SER A 82 -13.10 25.49 -1.55
C SER A 82 -14.37 24.91 -2.18
N PHE A 83 -14.69 23.67 -1.80
CA PHE A 83 -15.94 23.02 -2.19
C PHE A 83 -17.10 23.57 -1.36
N THR A 84 -18.02 24.27 -1.99
CA THR A 84 -19.22 24.78 -1.34
C THR A 84 -20.32 23.72 -1.37
N PHE A 85 -21.01 23.55 -0.27
CA PHE A 85 -22.21 22.73 -0.18
C PHE A 85 -23.37 23.51 0.43
N LYS A 86 -24.58 23.16 0.07
CA LYS A 86 -25.82 23.63 0.67
C LYS A 86 -26.41 22.55 1.56
N ASN A 87 -26.85 22.93 2.74
CA ASN A 87 -27.65 22.02 3.57
C ASN A 87 -29.10 22.01 3.05
N THR A 88 -29.45 20.99 2.26
CA THR A 88 -30.81 20.80 1.71
C THR A 88 -31.68 19.96 2.63
N GLY A 89 -31.17 19.52 3.77
CA GLY A 89 -31.92 18.80 4.78
C GLY A 89 -32.75 19.72 5.68
N ASN A 90 -33.36 19.15 6.70
CA ASN A 90 -34.21 19.83 7.68
C ASN A 90 -33.58 19.93 9.09
N ALA A 91 -32.32 19.48 9.25
CA ALA A 91 -31.53 19.57 10.47
C ALA A 91 -30.18 20.25 10.21
N PRO A 92 -29.54 20.87 11.24
CA PRO A 92 -28.19 21.43 11.08
C PRO A 92 -27.16 20.35 10.72
N VAL A 93 -26.28 20.68 9.77
CA VAL A 93 -25.12 19.85 9.40
C VAL A 93 -23.91 20.26 10.23
N VAL A 94 -23.27 19.27 10.87
CA VAL A 94 -22.02 19.45 11.62
C VAL A 94 -20.96 18.55 10.99
N ILE A 95 -19.89 19.16 10.45
CA ILE A 95 -18.74 18.42 9.96
C ILE A 95 -17.89 18.00 11.18
N LYS A 96 -17.76 16.71 11.41
CA LYS A 96 -17.02 16.12 12.54
C LYS A 96 -15.52 16.09 12.23
N GLN A 97 -15.17 15.74 10.99
CA GLN A 97 -13.79 15.57 10.57
C GLN A 97 -13.65 15.67 9.05
N VAL A 98 -12.53 16.22 8.59
CA VAL A 98 -12.07 16.12 7.21
C VAL A 98 -10.66 15.53 7.22
N SER A 99 -10.46 14.46 6.47
CA SER A 99 -9.16 13.80 6.33
C SER A 99 -8.73 13.73 4.88
N SER A 100 -7.44 13.95 4.62
CA SER A 100 -6.85 13.87 3.29
C SER A 100 -6.16 12.53 3.05
N SER A 101 -6.06 12.11 1.78
CA SER A 101 -5.38 10.87 1.39
C SER A 101 -3.85 10.91 1.56
N CYS A 102 -3.26 12.08 1.83
CA CYS A 102 -1.81 12.25 2.06
C CYS A 102 -1.53 13.48 2.93
N GLY A 103 -0.35 13.49 3.56
CA GLY A 103 0.13 14.65 4.32
C GLY A 103 0.47 15.90 3.48
N CYS A 104 0.37 15.83 2.15
CA CYS A 104 0.61 16.93 1.24
C CYS A 104 -0.62 17.81 1.00
N THR A 105 -1.78 17.45 1.55
CA THR A 105 -3.03 18.18 1.44
C THR A 105 -3.52 18.54 2.83
N VAL A 106 -3.66 19.82 3.09
CA VAL A 106 -4.24 20.36 4.31
C VAL A 106 -5.72 20.67 4.04
N SER A 107 -6.60 20.36 5.00
CA SER A 107 -8.03 20.63 4.88
C SER A 107 -8.50 21.64 5.92
N ASP A 108 -9.43 22.48 5.52
CA ASP A 108 -10.20 23.36 6.39
C ASP A 108 -11.69 23.25 6.04
N TRP A 109 -12.59 23.63 6.96
CA TRP A 109 -14.03 23.50 6.75
C TRP A 109 -14.84 24.36 7.71
N SER A 110 -16.14 24.54 7.43
CA SER A 110 -17.09 25.20 8.33
C SER A 110 -17.12 24.50 9.68
N LYS A 111 -16.66 25.16 10.74
CA LYS A 111 -16.61 24.63 12.12
C LYS A 111 -17.97 24.76 12.83
N GLU A 112 -18.73 25.78 12.46
CA GLU A 112 -20.07 26.03 13.01
C GLU A 112 -21.12 25.16 12.30
N PRO A 113 -22.22 24.79 12.99
CA PRO A 113 -23.32 24.06 12.38
C PRO A 113 -23.94 24.82 11.21
N VAL A 114 -24.03 24.21 10.04
CA VAL A 114 -24.67 24.79 8.86
C VAL A 114 -26.15 24.51 8.91
N LEU A 115 -26.96 25.58 9.13
CA LEU A 115 -28.42 25.49 9.27
C LEU A 115 -29.09 25.10 7.96
N PRO A 116 -30.32 24.54 7.99
CA PRO A 116 -31.11 24.25 6.81
C PRO A 116 -31.20 25.43 5.84
N GLY A 117 -30.96 25.19 4.56
CA GLY A 117 -30.94 26.16 3.49
C GLY A 117 -29.71 27.05 3.42
N LYS A 118 -28.77 26.95 4.37
CA LYS A 118 -27.52 27.72 4.39
C LYS A 118 -26.38 26.94 3.70
N GLU A 119 -25.33 27.69 3.34
CA GLU A 119 -24.14 27.17 2.71
C GLU A 119 -23.00 27.00 3.72
N GLY A 120 -22.20 25.97 3.50
CA GLY A 120 -20.95 25.70 4.17
C GLY A 120 -19.86 25.36 3.15
N PHE A 121 -18.64 25.15 3.64
CA PHE A 121 -17.51 24.83 2.78
C PHE A 121 -16.61 23.74 3.36
N VAL A 122 -15.88 23.09 2.46
CA VAL A 122 -14.73 22.23 2.76
C VAL A 122 -13.60 22.65 1.80
N ALA A 123 -12.50 23.14 2.33
CA ALA A 123 -11.36 23.58 1.54
C ALA A 123 -10.23 22.56 1.58
N GLY A 124 -9.56 22.37 0.44
CA GLY A 124 -8.35 21.56 0.32
C GLY A 124 -7.21 22.37 -0.27
N THR A 125 -6.06 22.37 0.40
CA THR A 125 -4.83 23.05 -0.04
C THR A 125 -3.79 22.00 -0.40
N PHE A 126 -3.36 21.97 -1.65
CA PHE A 126 -2.35 21.07 -2.17
C PHE A 126 -1.03 21.81 -2.39
N ASN A 127 0.08 21.24 -1.89
CA ASN A 127 1.43 21.72 -2.15
C ASN A 127 2.07 20.92 -3.29
N PRO A 128 2.34 21.54 -4.45
CA PRO A 128 2.90 20.87 -5.62
C PRO A 128 4.42 20.62 -5.54
N MET A 129 5.12 21.27 -4.59
CA MET A 129 6.59 21.19 -4.49
C MET A 129 7.09 19.75 -4.31
N GLY A 130 8.00 19.30 -5.19
CA GLY A 130 8.54 17.95 -5.20
C GLY A 130 7.56 16.88 -5.71
N ARG A 131 6.48 17.26 -6.43
CA ARG A 131 5.42 16.35 -6.88
C ARG A 131 5.02 16.55 -8.33
N PRO A 132 5.98 16.52 -9.29
CA PRO A 132 5.66 16.71 -10.69
C PRO A 132 4.80 15.60 -11.26
N GLY A 133 4.01 15.91 -12.28
CA GLY A 133 3.11 15.00 -12.96
C GLY A 133 1.67 15.06 -12.47
N ASN A 134 0.85 14.11 -12.93
CA ASN A 134 -0.57 14.07 -12.61
C ASN A 134 -0.81 13.70 -11.13
N PHE A 135 -1.77 14.37 -10.52
CA PHE A 135 -2.19 14.05 -9.16
C PHE A 135 -3.71 13.93 -9.04
N SER A 136 -4.13 13.09 -8.10
CA SER A 136 -5.50 13.00 -7.63
C SER A 136 -5.46 12.80 -6.11
N LYS A 137 -6.05 13.74 -5.36
CA LYS A 137 -6.08 13.74 -3.89
C LYS A 137 -7.52 13.76 -3.44
N SER A 138 -7.85 12.91 -2.48
CA SER A 138 -9.19 12.87 -1.90
C SER A 138 -9.23 13.51 -0.52
N LEU A 139 -10.35 14.19 -0.25
CA LEU A 139 -10.75 14.68 1.06
C LEU A 139 -11.98 13.87 1.49
N THR A 140 -11.86 13.13 2.57
CA THR A 140 -13.00 12.42 3.16
C THR A 140 -13.62 13.28 4.24
N VAL A 141 -14.87 13.67 4.02
CA VAL A 141 -15.69 14.49 4.95
C VAL A 141 -16.56 13.55 5.76
N VAL A 142 -16.50 13.64 7.08
CA VAL A 142 -17.37 12.90 8.00
C VAL A 142 -18.25 13.90 8.73
N SER A 143 -19.57 13.72 8.69
CA SER A 143 -20.55 14.64 9.28
C SER A 143 -21.66 13.89 10.01
N ASN A 144 -22.69 14.62 10.46
CA ASN A 144 -23.96 14.06 10.93
C ASN A 144 -25.04 14.03 9.83
N ALA A 145 -24.68 14.35 8.60
CA ALA A 145 -25.60 14.35 7.44
C ALA A 145 -25.79 12.94 6.86
N GLU A 146 -26.71 12.85 5.91
CA GLU A 146 -26.87 11.63 5.11
C GLU A 146 -26.51 11.94 3.64
N PRO A 147 -25.53 11.20 3.08
CA PRO A 147 -24.72 10.15 3.73
C PRO A 147 -23.73 10.73 4.76
N GLU A 148 -23.41 9.96 5.80
CA GLU A 148 -22.48 10.39 6.87
C GLU A 148 -21.06 10.69 6.34
N ARG A 149 -20.70 10.06 5.21
CA ARG A 149 -19.38 10.19 4.60
C ARG A 149 -19.48 10.62 3.15
N GLU A 150 -18.78 11.69 2.82
CA GLU A 150 -18.63 12.22 1.47
C GLU A 150 -17.14 12.27 1.08
N VAL A 151 -16.85 12.13 -0.22
CA VAL A 151 -15.48 12.19 -0.74
C VAL A 151 -15.39 13.23 -1.83
N LEU A 152 -14.46 14.16 -1.67
CA LEU A 152 -14.16 15.22 -2.63
C LEU A 152 -12.79 14.97 -3.25
N TYR A 153 -12.59 15.41 -4.48
CA TYR A 153 -11.34 15.18 -5.22
C TYR A 153 -10.73 16.48 -5.72
N LEU A 154 -9.43 16.63 -5.50
CA LEU A 154 -8.58 17.64 -6.10
C LEU A 154 -7.68 16.95 -7.13
N THR A 155 -7.73 17.38 -8.38
CA THR A 155 -6.96 16.80 -9.48
C THR A 155 -6.16 17.87 -10.20
N GLY A 156 -5.19 17.46 -11.00
CA GLY A 156 -4.41 18.35 -11.84
C GLY A 156 -3.11 17.72 -12.32
N ASN A 157 -2.32 18.53 -13.00
CA ASN A 157 -0.98 18.15 -13.46
C ASN A 157 0.04 19.20 -12.99
N VAL A 158 1.07 18.75 -12.27
CA VAL A 158 2.16 19.61 -11.81
C VAL A 158 3.25 19.65 -12.90
N ILE A 159 3.46 20.82 -13.47
CA ILE A 159 4.55 21.10 -14.40
C ILE A 159 5.84 21.18 -13.58
N PRO A 160 6.84 20.31 -13.88
CA PRO A 160 8.09 20.32 -13.15
C PRO A 160 8.85 21.65 -13.32
N ARG A 161 9.49 22.11 -12.25
CA ARG A 161 10.43 23.24 -12.35
C ARG A 161 11.74 22.81 -12.97
N ALA A 162 12.45 23.74 -13.55
CA ALA A 162 13.84 23.52 -13.90
C ALA A 162 14.68 23.26 -12.64
N ARG A 163 15.40 22.15 -12.61
CA ARG A 163 16.33 21.83 -11.52
C ARG A 163 17.68 22.49 -11.79
N SER A 164 18.31 23.04 -10.76
CA SER A 164 19.69 23.50 -10.86
C SER A 164 20.62 22.32 -11.13
N LYS A 165 21.83 22.58 -11.62
CA LYS A 165 22.83 21.53 -11.85
C LYS A 165 23.21 20.82 -10.54
N GLN A 166 23.27 21.52 -9.42
CA GLN A 166 23.51 20.96 -8.10
C GLN A 166 22.41 19.97 -7.68
N GLU A 167 21.16 20.23 -8.04
CA GLU A 167 20.05 19.31 -7.74
C GLU A 167 19.99 18.11 -8.69
N GLN A 168 20.48 18.26 -9.94
CA GLN A 168 20.56 17.17 -10.91
C GLN A 168 21.76 16.25 -10.62
N TYR A 169 22.85 16.83 -10.12
CA TYR A 169 24.13 16.18 -9.84
C TYR A 169 24.56 16.42 -8.38
N PRO A 170 23.85 15.85 -7.40
CA PRO A 170 24.09 16.14 -5.99
C PRO A 170 25.35 15.49 -5.40
N TYR A 171 25.93 14.52 -6.12
CA TYR A 171 27.11 13.80 -5.65
C TYR A 171 28.39 14.38 -6.25
N HIS A 172 29.15 15.09 -5.42
CA HIS A 172 30.33 15.83 -5.86
C HIS A 172 31.62 14.99 -5.73
N MET A 173 32.36 14.90 -6.82
CA MET A 173 33.66 14.23 -6.94
C MET A 173 34.70 15.28 -7.35
N GLY A 174 35.06 16.18 -6.44
CA GLY A 174 35.85 17.38 -6.78
C GLY A 174 35.03 18.33 -7.67
N GLN A 175 35.57 18.65 -8.88
CA GLN A 175 34.88 19.49 -9.86
C GLN A 175 33.86 18.71 -10.71
N ILE A 176 33.97 17.39 -10.74
CA ILE A 176 33.00 16.52 -11.40
C ILE A 176 31.85 16.19 -10.43
N TRP A 177 30.63 16.34 -10.89
CA TRP A 177 29.44 16.02 -10.11
C TRP A 177 28.70 14.87 -10.78
N ALA A 178 28.21 13.92 -9.98
CA ALA A 178 27.45 12.77 -10.47
C ALA A 178 25.98 12.87 -10.08
N SER A 179 25.11 12.30 -10.91
CA SER A 179 23.66 12.26 -10.67
C SER A 179 23.30 11.44 -9.43
N VAL A 180 24.09 10.41 -9.13
CA VAL A 180 23.92 9.52 -7.98
C VAL A 180 25.25 8.94 -7.54
N SER A 181 25.36 8.52 -6.28
CA SER A 181 26.44 7.64 -5.75
C SER A 181 26.03 6.18 -5.69
N PHE A 182 24.71 5.93 -5.78
CA PHE A 182 24.11 4.60 -5.80
C PHE A 182 23.16 4.50 -6.99
N LEU A 183 23.50 3.64 -7.96
CA LEU A 183 22.71 3.39 -9.15
C LEU A 183 21.85 2.14 -8.96
N SER A 184 20.56 2.32 -8.82
CA SER A 184 19.60 1.22 -8.79
C SER A 184 19.32 0.76 -10.22
N LEU A 185 19.66 -0.49 -10.52
CA LEU A 185 19.43 -1.11 -11.82
C LEU A 185 18.21 -2.03 -11.81
N PRO A 186 17.54 -2.21 -12.94
CA PRO A 186 16.52 -3.24 -13.08
C PRO A 186 17.07 -4.64 -12.73
N ARG A 187 16.16 -5.56 -12.46
CA ARG A 187 16.52 -6.96 -12.27
C ARG A 187 17.31 -7.52 -13.46
N VAL A 188 18.39 -8.24 -13.20
CA VAL A 188 19.16 -8.97 -14.21
C VAL A 188 18.87 -10.47 -14.11
N LEU A 189 18.67 -11.13 -15.24
CA LEU A 189 18.57 -12.57 -15.30
C LEU A 189 19.99 -13.18 -15.39
N HIS A 190 20.16 -14.38 -14.86
CA HIS A 190 21.47 -15.05 -14.78
C HIS A 190 22.15 -15.26 -16.16
N ASP A 191 21.40 -15.23 -17.24
CA ASP A 191 21.81 -15.40 -18.63
C ASP A 191 21.57 -14.16 -19.49
N GLY A 192 21.30 -13.02 -18.85
CA GLY A 192 20.98 -11.75 -19.50
C GLY A 192 21.78 -10.58 -18.96
N THR A 193 21.48 -9.40 -19.47
CA THR A 193 22.09 -8.16 -19.04
C THR A 193 21.04 -7.18 -18.54
N THR A 194 21.45 -6.24 -17.69
CA THR A 194 20.66 -5.05 -17.30
C THR A 194 21.54 -3.82 -17.46
N GLU A 195 20.92 -2.67 -17.60
CA GLU A 195 21.68 -1.42 -17.80
C GLU A 195 21.04 -0.24 -17.09
N GLY A 196 21.86 0.77 -16.87
CA GLY A 196 21.50 2.08 -16.39
C GLY A 196 22.51 3.13 -16.85
N THR A 197 22.27 4.37 -16.47
CA THR A 197 23.14 5.50 -16.83
C THR A 197 23.54 6.27 -15.59
N LEU A 198 24.82 6.61 -15.49
CA LEU A 198 25.36 7.54 -14.53
C LEU A 198 25.59 8.88 -15.24
N GLY A 199 24.85 9.91 -14.85
CA GLY A 199 25.09 11.26 -15.33
C GLY A 199 26.32 11.87 -14.64
N LEU A 200 27.18 12.50 -15.42
CA LEU A 200 28.37 13.23 -14.98
C LEU A 200 28.32 14.65 -15.52
N TYR A 201 28.71 15.62 -14.71
CA TYR A 201 28.74 17.03 -15.05
C TYR A 201 30.03 17.67 -14.54
N ASN A 202 30.72 18.47 -15.37
CA ASN A 202 31.83 19.25 -14.89
C ASN A 202 31.35 20.63 -14.41
N GLY A 203 31.24 20.79 -13.07
CA GLY A 203 30.89 22.05 -12.42
C GLY A 203 32.07 23.00 -12.21
N GLY A 204 33.27 22.62 -12.63
CA GLY A 204 34.49 23.40 -12.51
C GLY A 204 34.72 24.37 -13.68
N SER A 205 35.91 25.03 -13.68
CA SER A 205 36.31 26.02 -14.67
C SER A 205 37.36 25.50 -15.66
N LYS A 206 37.77 24.24 -15.54
CA LYS A 206 38.78 23.59 -16.39
C LYS A 206 38.28 22.22 -16.83
N ALA A 207 38.82 21.73 -17.95
CA ALA A 207 38.62 20.35 -18.39
C ALA A 207 39.13 19.39 -17.31
N GLU A 208 38.36 18.34 -17.04
CA GLU A 208 38.66 17.37 -15.99
C GLU A 208 38.53 15.93 -16.48
N GLU A 209 39.52 15.10 -16.21
CA GLU A 209 39.53 13.70 -16.59
C GLU A 209 38.94 12.83 -15.48
N VAL A 210 38.07 11.91 -15.83
CA VAL A 210 37.50 10.87 -14.95
C VAL A 210 37.97 9.52 -15.45
N LYS A 211 38.66 8.77 -14.61
CA LYS A 211 39.03 7.37 -14.88
C LYS A 211 38.13 6.43 -14.09
N PHE A 212 37.70 5.37 -14.75
CA PHE A 212 36.88 4.34 -14.10
C PHE A 212 37.76 3.12 -13.79
N VAL A 213 38.01 2.93 -12.49
CA VAL A 213 38.93 1.91 -12.00
C VAL A 213 38.19 0.93 -11.10
N MET A 214 38.83 -0.21 -10.78
CA MET A 214 38.23 -1.28 -9.94
C MET A 214 36.88 -1.77 -10.47
N VAL A 215 36.69 -1.77 -11.81
CA VAL A 215 35.44 -2.23 -12.44
C VAL A 215 35.33 -3.74 -12.32
N PRO A 216 34.24 -4.28 -11.71
CA PRO A 216 34.03 -5.72 -11.59
C PRO A 216 33.91 -6.40 -12.96
N LYS A 217 34.26 -7.68 -13.05
CA LYS A 217 34.13 -8.46 -14.30
C LYS A 217 32.68 -8.55 -14.81
N SER A 218 31.72 -8.44 -13.93
CA SER A 218 30.29 -8.41 -14.23
C SER A 218 29.81 -7.08 -14.80
N VAL A 219 30.59 -6.00 -14.69
CA VAL A 219 30.23 -4.63 -15.09
C VAL A 219 30.99 -4.24 -16.34
N MET A 220 30.28 -3.70 -17.30
CA MET A 220 30.83 -3.08 -18.52
C MET A 220 30.41 -1.60 -18.55
N LEU A 221 31.37 -0.73 -18.73
CA LEU A 221 31.15 0.71 -18.90
C LEU A 221 31.34 1.08 -20.35
N SER A 222 30.57 2.06 -20.85
CA SER A 222 30.71 2.54 -22.23
C SER A 222 32.08 3.11 -22.53
N GLU A 223 32.77 3.63 -21.51
CA GLU A 223 34.10 4.23 -21.61
C GLU A 223 34.96 3.80 -20.43
N LYS A 224 36.26 3.75 -20.58
CA LYS A 224 37.20 3.47 -19.49
C LYS A 224 37.69 4.73 -18.80
N GLN A 225 37.66 5.82 -19.51
CA GLN A 225 37.97 7.17 -19.06
C GLN A 225 37.25 8.15 -19.99
N LEU A 226 36.99 9.36 -19.51
CA LEU A 226 36.45 10.45 -20.28
C LEU A 226 36.95 11.79 -19.73
N THR A 227 37.02 12.78 -20.59
CA THR A 227 37.32 14.16 -20.22
C THR A 227 36.07 14.99 -20.44
N LEU A 228 35.70 15.81 -19.45
CA LEU A 228 34.59 16.75 -19.56
C LEU A 228 35.10 18.18 -19.54
N GLU A 229 34.68 18.96 -20.52
CA GLU A 229 34.91 20.40 -20.57
C GLU A 229 34.06 21.13 -19.49
N PRO A 230 34.41 22.34 -19.08
CA PRO A 230 33.61 23.13 -18.16
C PRO A 230 32.13 23.23 -18.57
N GLY A 231 31.23 22.86 -17.73
CA GLY A 231 29.79 22.86 -17.98
C GLY A 231 29.29 21.71 -18.86
N GLU A 232 30.16 20.80 -19.29
CA GLU A 232 29.76 19.63 -20.07
C GLU A 232 29.06 18.56 -19.21
N GLU A 233 28.07 17.93 -19.85
CA GLU A 233 27.32 16.77 -19.29
C GLU A 233 27.59 15.52 -20.14
N ARG A 234 27.80 14.39 -19.49
CA ARG A 234 27.94 13.08 -20.13
C ARG A 234 27.12 12.04 -19.39
N LEU A 235 26.63 11.08 -20.16
CA LEU A 235 25.94 9.89 -19.64
C LEU A 235 26.87 8.69 -19.84
N LEU A 236 27.39 8.16 -18.74
CA LEU A 236 28.12 6.90 -18.74
C LEU A 236 27.10 5.76 -18.69
N ARG A 237 27.08 4.92 -19.73
CA ARG A 237 26.27 3.72 -19.77
C ARG A 237 26.95 2.64 -18.94
N VAL A 238 26.20 2.03 -18.03
CA VAL A 238 26.63 0.97 -17.12
C VAL A 238 25.81 -0.26 -17.43
N VAL A 239 26.45 -1.34 -17.84
CA VAL A 239 25.80 -2.61 -18.15
C VAL A 239 26.28 -3.68 -17.18
N VAL A 240 25.37 -4.47 -16.62
CA VAL A 240 25.69 -5.60 -15.75
C VAL A 240 25.34 -6.89 -16.48
N ASP A 241 26.31 -7.80 -16.59
CA ASP A 241 26.19 -9.15 -17.13
C ASP A 241 25.85 -10.13 -16.00
N GLY A 242 24.59 -10.59 -15.97
CA GLY A 242 24.10 -11.52 -14.96
C GLY A 242 24.81 -12.86 -14.92
N GLY A 243 25.43 -13.28 -16.06
CA GLY A 243 26.23 -14.52 -16.13
C GLY A 243 27.53 -14.45 -15.32
N LYS A 244 28.04 -13.23 -15.11
CA LYS A 244 29.28 -12.98 -14.38
C LYS A 244 29.08 -12.55 -12.93
N VAL A 245 27.85 -12.21 -12.54
CA VAL A 245 27.51 -11.90 -11.14
C VAL A 245 27.58 -13.19 -10.33
N GLN A 246 28.25 -13.15 -9.17
CA GLN A 246 28.42 -14.36 -8.35
C GLN A 246 27.20 -14.67 -7.49
N GLN A 247 26.56 -13.64 -6.94
CA GLN A 247 25.52 -13.81 -5.93
C GLN A 247 24.11 -13.78 -6.54
N TRP A 248 23.20 -14.57 -5.95
CA TRP A 248 21.78 -14.57 -6.30
C TRP A 248 20.99 -13.59 -5.42
N GLY A 249 19.86 -13.13 -5.95
CA GLY A 249 18.99 -12.16 -5.27
C GLY A 249 19.58 -10.78 -5.25
N TYR A 250 19.17 -9.97 -4.26
CA TYR A 250 19.68 -8.62 -4.14
C TYR A 250 21.17 -8.61 -3.83
N THR A 251 21.92 -7.91 -4.65
CA THR A 251 23.37 -7.76 -4.51
C THR A 251 23.81 -6.36 -4.94
N THR A 252 24.98 -5.97 -4.49
CA THR A 252 25.65 -4.75 -4.90
C THR A 252 26.98 -5.05 -5.53
N GLU A 253 27.33 -4.31 -6.55
CA GLU A 253 28.66 -4.23 -7.16
C GLU A 253 29.12 -2.78 -7.05
N LYS A 254 30.40 -2.52 -7.16
CA LYS A 254 30.91 -1.15 -7.15
C LYS A 254 32.08 -0.99 -8.08
N PHE A 255 32.16 0.16 -8.73
CA PHE A 255 33.36 0.66 -9.40
C PHE A 255 33.77 2.00 -8.80
N VAL A 256 34.92 2.52 -9.17
CA VAL A 256 35.44 3.75 -8.61
C VAL A 256 35.68 4.76 -9.73
N CYS A 257 35.16 5.97 -9.57
CA CYS A 257 35.55 7.13 -10.34
C CYS A 257 36.80 7.75 -9.70
N GLU A 258 37.90 7.85 -10.43
CA GLU A 258 39.12 8.52 -10.00
C GLU A 258 39.21 9.87 -10.70
N VAL A 259 39.19 10.95 -9.90
CA VAL A 259 39.25 12.35 -10.35
C VAL A 259 40.35 13.02 -9.53
N GLN A 260 41.35 13.63 -10.18
CA GLN A 260 42.48 14.32 -9.52
C GLN A 260 43.20 13.43 -8.46
N ASN A 261 43.33 12.13 -8.73
CA ASN A 261 43.87 11.09 -7.85
C ASN A 261 43.03 10.79 -6.58
N GLU A 262 41.86 11.42 -6.44
CA GLU A 262 40.88 11.07 -5.40
C GLU A 262 39.91 9.99 -5.92
N ARG A 263 39.42 9.16 -5.00
CA ARG A 263 38.63 7.97 -5.32
C ARG A 263 37.22 8.06 -4.81
N TYR A 264 36.25 7.99 -5.69
CA TYR A 264 34.81 8.12 -5.39
C TYR A 264 34.09 6.84 -5.82
N PRO A 265 33.64 6.01 -4.86
CA PRO A 265 32.93 4.79 -5.20
C PRO A 265 31.52 5.09 -5.72
N VAL A 266 31.12 4.37 -6.76
CA VAL A 266 29.75 4.32 -7.27
C VAL A 266 29.24 2.89 -7.06
N GLU A 267 28.17 2.76 -6.31
CA GLU A 267 27.55 1.47 -6.03
C GLU A 267 26.42 1.18 -7.02
N LEU A 268 26.31 -0.07 -7.42
CA LEU A 268 25.26 -0.60 -8.29
C LEU A 268 24.43 -1.58 -7.48
N GLY A 269 23.11 -1.35 -7.35
CA GLY A 269 22.20 -2.26 -6.65
C GLY A 269 21.22 -2.90 -7.61
N PHE A 270 21.08 -4.23 -7.60
CA PHE A 270 20.17 -4.97 -8.47
C PHE A 270 19.84 -6.35 -7.89
N ASN A 271 18.77 -6.96 -8.41
CA ASN A 271 18.45 -8.36 -8.13
C ASN A 271 18.92 -9.25 -9.28
N ARG A 272 19.68 -10.32 -8.98
CA ARG A 272 20.00 -11.36 -9.94
C ARG A 272 19.07 -12.55 -9.74
N ASP A 273 18.32 -12.90 -10.79
CA ASP A 273 17.31 -13.94 -10.76
C ASP A 273 17.57 -15.03 -11.83
N GLU A 274 16.99 -16.19 -11.63
CA GLU A 274 16.96 -17.27 -12.60
C GLU A 274 15.97 -16.94 -13.74
N ASN A 275 16.31 -17.33 -14.97
CA ASN A 275 15.44 -17.15 -16.14
C ASN A 275 14.60 -18.42 -16.36
N PHE A 276 13.29 -18.28 -16.33
CA PHE A 276 12.34 -19.35 -16.61
C PHE A 276 11.49 -19.07 -17.86
N ALA A 277 11.78 -17.99 -18.61
CA ALA A 277 10.93 -17.54 -19.72
C ALA A 277 10.89 -18.58 -20.86
N GLY A 278 12.04 -19.21 -21.14
CA GLY A 278 12.18 -20.21 -22.19
C GLY A 278 11.75 -21.64 -21.81
N TRP A 279 11.27 -21.87 -20.60
CA TRP A 279 10.89 -23.20 -20.14
C TRP A 279 9.68 -23.75 -20.89
N SER A 280 9.81 -24.96 -21.45
CA SER A 280 8.71 -25.72 -22.02
C SER A 280 7.69 -26.15 -20.95
N GLU A 281 6.51 -26.56 -21.36
CA GLU A 281 5.48 -27.09 -20.44
C GLU A 281 6.01 -28.31 -19.65
N GLN A 282 6.80 -29.16 -20.30
CA GLN A 282 7.41 -30.32 -19.65
C GLN A 282 8.43 -29.89 -18.58
N GLU A 283 9.26 -28.90 -18.84
CA GLU A 283 10.20 -28.34 -17.84
C GLU A 283 9.45 -27.74 -16.67
N ARG A 284 8.38 -27.00 -16.92
CA ARG A 284 7.51 -26.43 -15.86
C ARG A 284 6.84 -27.52 -15.03
N SER A 285 6.34 -28.60 -15.66
CA SER A 285 5.71 -29.73 -14.96
C SER A 285 6.72 -30.56 -14.14
N ASN A 286 7.99 -30.51 -14.51
CA ASN A 286 9.09 -31.14 -13.78
C ASN A 286 9.84 -30.15 -12.86
N ALA A 287 9.34 -28.95 -12.67
CA ALA A 287 9.98 -27.94 -11.83
C ALA A 287 10.10 -28.40 -10.37
N PRO A 288 11.09 -27.90 -9.64
CA PRO A 288 11.10 -28.01 -8.18
C PRO A 288 10.01 -27.13 -7.58
N VAL A 289 9.50 -27.54 -6.41
CA VAL A 289 8.49 -26.77 -5.64
C VAL A 289 8.95 -26.67 -4.19
N ALA A 290 9.21 -25.46 -3.75
CA ALA A 290 9.67 -25.17 -2.39
C ALA A 290 8.47 -25.03 -1.44
N THR A 291 8.32 -25.96 -0.51
CA THR A 291 7.26 -25.96 0.49
C THR A 291 7.83 -25.81 1.89
N VAL A 292 7.30 -24.86 2.65
CA VAL A 292 7.56 -24.69 4.07
C VAL A 292 6.22 -24.56 4.77
N GLU A 293 5.89 -25.51 5.65
CA GLU A 293 4.59 -25.57 6.33
C GLU A 293 4.44 -24.43 7.36
N THR A 294 5.45 -24.24 8.19
CA THR A 294 5.49 -23.18 9.20
C THR A 294 6.51 -22.13 8.77
N LYS A 295 6.03 -20.93 8.39
CA LYS A 295 6.88 -19.84 7.89
C LYS A 295 7.22 -18.79 8.97
N GLU A 296 6.71 -18.94 10.18
CA GLU A 296 6.95 -18.04 11.28
C GLU A 296 7.24 -18.82 12.59
N ILE A 297 8.24 -18.37 13.33
CA ILE A 297 8.55 -18.83 14.70
C ILE A 297 8.38 -17.63 15.61
N ASP A 298 7.49 -17.75 16.59
CA ASP A 298 7.34 -16.78 17.67
C ASP A 298 7.97 -17.34 18.95
N PHE A 299 9.01 -16.68 19.44
CA PHE A 299 9.70 -17.04 20.68
C PHE A 299 9.01 -16.46 21.92
N GLY A 300 8.00 -15.59 21.72
CA GLY A 300 7.31 -14.92 22.83
C GLY A 300 8.19 -13.97 23.62
N PRO A 301 7.90 -13.77 24.92
CA PRO A 301 8.70 -12.95 25.80
C PRO A 301 10.05 -13.61 26.14
N VAL A 302 11.17 -12.87 25.92
CA VAL A 302 12.53 -13.37 26.13
C VAL A 302 13.37 -12.32 26.84
N ARG A 303 14.50 -12.71 27.42
CA ARG A 303 15.42 -11.78 28.09
C ARG A 303 16.36 -11.12 27.06
N HIS A 304 16.68 -9.85 27.29
CA HIS A 304 17.74 -9.15 26.57
C HIS A 304 19.07 -9.92 26.67
N GLY A 305 19.75 -10.09 25.53
CA GLY A 305 21.02 -10.82 25.44
C GLY A 305 20.86 -12.34 25.22
N ASP A 306 19.64 -12.90 25.25
CA ASP A 306 19.43 -14.32 24.94
C ASP A 306 19.72 -14.59 23.45
N VAL A 307 20.24 -15.80 23.19
CA VAL A 307 20.40 -16.35 21.83
C VAL A 307 19.31 -17.38 21.60
N LEU A 308 18.26 -16.98 20.87
CA LEU A 308 17.08 -17.79 20.56
C LEU A 308 17.38 -18.72 19.41
N ARG A 309 17.07 -20.01 19.54
CA ARG A 309 17.34 -21.01 18.51
C ARG A 309 16.05 -21.68 18.08
N GLY A 310 15.84 -21.75 16.77
CA GLY A 310 14.68 -22.39 16.14
C GLY A 310 15.04 -23.02 14.81
N SER A 311 14.07 -23.63 14.16
CA SER A 311 14.28 -24.17 12.82
C SER A 311 12.98 -24.30 12.04
N PHE A 312 13.06 -24.10 10.75
CA PHE A 312 12.02 -24.38 9.77
C PHE A 312 12.37 -25.67 9.02
N GLU A 313 11.36 -26.41 8.61
CA GLU A 313 11.54 -27.53 7.69
C GLU A 313 11.11 -27.11 6.30
N MET A 314 12.01 -27.26 5.32
CA MET A 314 11.72 -27.06 3.90
C MET A 314 11.72 -28.40 3.18
N ARG A 315 10.73 -28.61 2.32
CA ARG A 315 10.56 -29.80 1.49
C ARG A 315 10.49 -29.42 0.02
N ASN A 316 10.98 -30.29 -0.84
CA ASN A 316 10.79 -30.20 -2.30
C ASN A 316 9.61 -31.06 -2.71
N ASP A 317 8.46 -30.47 -3.00
CA ASP A 317 7.26 -31.17 -3.48
C ASP A 317 7.21 -31.32 -5.00
N GLY A 318 8.19 -30.73 -5.70
CA GLY A 318 8.34 -30.86 -7.13
C GLY A 318 9.15 -32.09 -7.56
N ARG A 319 9.25 -32.27 -8.87
CA ARG A 319 9.99 -33.40 -9.47
C ARG A 319 11.47 -33.05 -9.68
N GLY A 320 11.78 -31.82 -10.06
CA GLY A 320 13.13 -31.34 -10.27
C GLY A 320 13.90 -31.14 -8.98
N VAL A 321 15.21 -30.96 -9.07
CA VAL A 321 16.06 -30.69 -7.90
C VAL A 321 15.83 -29.23 -7.45
N LEU A 322 15.35 -29.07 -6.24
CA LEU A 322 15.27 -27.76 -5.60
C LEU A 322 16.65 -27.33 -5.11
N CYS A 323 17.12 -26.19 -5.57
CA CYS A 323 18.38 -25.58 -5.12
C CYS A 323 18.09 -24.32 -4.30
N ILE A 324 18.59 -24.27 -3.08
CA ILE A 324 18.64 -23.06 -2.27
C ILE A 324 19.90 -22.31 -2.68
N ARG A 325 19.74 -21.24 -3.45
CA ARG A 325 20.82 -20.47 -4.07
C ARG A 325 21.52 -19.53 -3.08
N ARG A 326 20.75 -18.96 -2.17
CA ARG A 326 21.26 -18.02 -1.15
C ARG A 326 20.26 -17.86 -0.02
N VAL A 327 20.80 -17.57 1.15
CA VAL A 327 20.03 -17.10 2.32
C VAL A 327 20.36 -15.63 2.54
N GLN A 328 19.34 -14.81 2.70
CA GLN A 328 19.47 -13.39 3.05
C GLN A 328 18.64 -13.11 4.28
N SER A 329 19.16 -12.34 5.23
CA SER A 329 18.42 -11.80 6.37
C SER A 329 18.49 -10.28 6.35
N ASN A 330 17.49 -9.64 6.91
CA ASN A 330 17.44 -8.18 7.06
C ASN A 330 18.19 -7.67 8.29
N CYS A 331 18.89 -8.55 9.02
CA CYS A 331 19.62 -8.23 10.24
C CYS A 331 20.85 -9.12 10.38
N SER A 332 21.97 -8.51 10.77
CA SER A 332 23.19 -9.23 11.19
C SER A 332 23.00 -9.98 12.54
N CYS A 333 21.90 -9.71 13.25
CA CYS A 333 21.51 -10.38 14.48
C CYS A 333 21.03 -11.83 14.27
N LEU A 334 20.80 -12.23 13.02
CA LEU A 334 20.37 -13.57 12.64
C LEU A 334 21.52 -14.37 12.01
N ALA A 335 21.88 -15.51 12.62
CA ALA A 335 22.63 -16.54 11.97
C ALA A 335 21.66 -17.60 11.41
N VAL A 336 21.78 -17.90 10.11
CA VAL A 336 20.89 -18.86 9.44
C VAL A 336 21.75 -19.90 8.74
N GLU A 337 21.43 -21.17 8.95
CA GLU A 337 22.14 -22.32 8.42
C GLU A 337 21.18 -23.27 7.72
N VAL A 338 21.55 -23.71 6.51
CA VAL A 338 20.76 -24.66 5.72
C VAL A 338 21.47 -26.02 5.72
N GLY A 339 20.79 -27.04 6.18
CA GLY A 339 21.38 -28.37 6.29
C GLY A 339 21.75 -28.99 4.95
N LYS A 340 20.91 -28.81 3.92
CA LYS A 340 21.18 -29.24 2.54
C LYS A 340 20.67 -28.19 1.57
N GLU A 341 21.53 -27.70 0.70
CA GLU A 341 21.18 -26.69 -0.31
C GLU A 341 20.52 -27.29 -1.56
N LYS A 342 20.65 -28.59 -1.80
CA LYS A 342 20.07 -29.29 -2.94
C LYS A 342 19.17 -30.43 -2.48
N LEU A 343 17.90 -30.37 -2.83
CA LEU A 343 16.87 -31.31 -2.44
C LEU A 343 16.32 -32.03 -3.68
N LYS A 344 16.46 -33.34 -3.71
CA LYS A 344 15.75 -34.20 -4.70
C LYS A 344 14.24 -34.12 -4.40
N SER A 345 13.40 -34.63 -5.31
CA SER A 345 11.98 -34.78 -5.09
C SER A 345 11.68 -35.45 -3.74
N ASN A 346 10.70 -34.90 -2.99
CA ASN A 346 10.28 -35.33 -1.65
C ASN A 346 11.34 -35.21 -0.54
N ALA A 347 12.56 -34.75 -0.85
CA ALA A 347 13.59 -34.57 0.15
C ALA A 347 13.31 -33.33 1.02
N ARG A 348 13.80 -33.37 2.27
CA ARG A 348 13.65 -32.32 3.26
C ARG A 348 15.01 -31.78 3.71
N THR A 349 15.01 -30.54 4.16
CA THR A 349 16.15 -29.91 4.84
C THR A 349 15.67 -29.05 6.00
N LYS A 350 16.53 -28.92 6.98
CA LYS A 350 16.33 -28.03 8.11
C LYS A 350 17.00 -26.71 7.83
N VAL A 351 16.27 -25.61 8.05
CA VAL A 351 16.78 -24.24 8.06
C VAL A 351 16.84 -23.79 9.51
N SER A 352 18.02 -23.84 10.10
CA SER A 352 18.26 -23.46 11.50
C SER A 352 18.45 -21.97 11.60
N VAL A 353 17.90 -21.36 12.64
CA VAL A 353 18.07 -19.93 12.90
C VAL A 353 18.53 -19.72 14.34
N ALA A 354 19.44 -18.76 14.54
CA ALA A 354 19.84 -18.27 15.85
C ALA A 354 19.68 -16.74 15.85
N PHE A 355 18.83 -16.23 16.71
CA PHE A 355 18.58 -14.79 16.86
C PHE A 355 19.25 -14.31 18.16
N ASN A 356 20.26 -13.47 18.02
CA ASN A 356 20.88 -12.78 19.15
C ASN A 356 20.06 -11.51 19.48
N THR A 357 19.51 -11.44 20.68
CA THR A 357 18.66 -10.34 21.15
C THR A 357 19.45 -9.19 21.77
N GLU A 358 20.79 -9.27 21.82
CA GLU A 358 21.62 -8.20 22.35
C GLU A 358 21.45 -6.92 21.53
N GLY A 359 21.26 -5.79 22.21
CA GLY A 359 21.01 -4.48 21.59
C GLY A 359 19.56 -4.25 21.15
N TYR A 360 18.63 -5.19 21.38
CA TYR A 360 17.22 -5.06 21.04
C TYR A 360 16.33 -5.00 22.27
N ARG A 361 15.19 -4.29 22.17
CA ARG A 361 14.14 -4.25 23.21
C ARG A 361 12.75 -4.18 22.55
N GLY A 362 11.72 -4.66 23.26
CA GLY A 362 10.35 -4.70 22.80
C GLY A 362 10.12 -5.72 21.68
N GLU A 363 9.03 -5.56 20.96
CA GLU A 363 8.65 -6.47 19.88
C GLU A 363 9.64 -6.40 18.72
N GLN A 364 10.23 -7.53 18.38
CA GLN A 364 11.17 -7.69 17.28
C GLN A 364 10.60 -8.64 16.24
N VAL A 365 10.68 -8.22 14.98
CA VAL A 365 10.29 -9.02 13.81
C VAL A 365 11.46 -9.02 12.83
N LYS A 366 11.96 -10.21 12.49
CA LYS A 366 13.08 -10.38 11.59
C LYS A 366 12.69 -11.30 10.45
N ASP A 367 12.97 -10.89 9.23
CA ASP A 367 12.68 -11.66 8.02
C ASP A 367 13.93 -12.33 7.47
N ILE A 368 13.76 -13.55 6.98
CA ILE A 368 14.76 -14.36 6.29
C ILE A 368 14.19 -14.66 4.91
N SER A 369 14.98 -14.50 3.87
CA SER A 369 14.64 -14.86 2.49
C SER A 369 15.54 -15.98 1.99
N LEU A 370 14.96 -17.11 1.62
CA LEU A 370 15.66 -18.16 0.90
C LEU A 370 15.42 -17.96 -0.58
N ILE A 371 16.48 -17.83 -1.36
CA ILE A 371 16.42 -17.68 -2.81
C ILE A 371 16.56 -19.05 -3.42
N THR A 372 15.60 -19.48 -4.24
CA THR A 372 15.53 -20.81 -4.79
C THR A 372 15.38 -20.79 -6.32
N ASN A 373 15.51 -21.96 -6.94
CA ASN A 373 15.21 -22.19 -8.36
C ASN A 373 13.76 -22.66 -8.59
N ASP A 374 12.85 -22.43 -7.64
CA ASP A 374 11.41 -22.67 -7.86
C ASP A 374 10.84 -21.55 -8.75
N PRO A 375 10.30 -21.86 -9.95
CA PRO A 375 9.78 -20.85 -10.86
C PRO A 375 8.53 -20.11 -10.33
N GLN A 376 7.78 -20.73 -9.41
CA GLN A 376 6.58 -20.15 -8.81
C GLN A 376 6.89 -19.36 -7.54
N GLN A 377 7.86 -19.83 -6.74
CA GLN A 377 8.23 -19.21 -5.47
C GLN A 377 9.75 -19.07 -5.31
N ARG A 378 10.35 -18.19 -6.12
CA ARG A 378 11.81 -17.90 -6.07
C ARG A 378 12.30 -17.46 -4.71
N TYR A 379 11.48 -16.68 -3.99
CA TYR A 379 11.78 -16.14 -2.67
C TYR A 379 10.85 -16.76 -1.63
N VAL A 380 11.37 -17.65 -0.81
CA VAL A 380 10.66 -18.20 0.33
C VAL A 380 10.97 -17.33 1.55
N ARG A 381 9.96 -16.60 2.04
CA ARG A 381 10.10 -15.75 3.23
C ARG A 381 9.79 -16.54 4.48
N LEU A 382 10.69 -16.47 5.45
CA LEU A 382 10.53 -16.99 6.79
C LEU A 382 10.67 -15.84 7.78
N ARG A 383 10.01 -15.96 8.93
CA ARG A 383 9.96 -14.90 9.94
C ARG A 383 10.25 -15.43 11.32
N VAL A 384 10.96 -14.67 12.13
CA VAL A 384 11.10 -14.89 13.56
C VAL A 384 10.63 -13.67 14.32
N ARG A 385 9.90 -13.91 15.43
CA ARG A 385 9.40 -12.88 16.33
C ARG A 385 9.85 -13.15 17.74
N ALA A 386 10.04 -12.09 18.52
CA ALA A 386 10.30 -12.15 19.98
C ALA A 386 9.91 -10.82 20.62
N ASP A 387 9.48 -10.85 21.88
CA ASP A 387 9.28 -9.67 22.75
C ASP A 387 10.46 -9.60 23.75
N VAL A 388 11.46 -8.75 23.47
CA VAL A 388 12.70 -8.66 24.27
C VAL A 388 12.49 -7.71 25.46
N ARG A 389 12.59 -8.26 26.66
CA ARG A 389 12.37 -7.57 27.95
C ARG A 389 13.65 -7.31 28.71
#